data_c562c8563f19f1f8f977971fe8cc5ba8
#
_entry.id   c562c8563f19f1f8f977971fe8cc5ba8
#
_cell.length_a   1.000
_cell.length_b   1.000
_cell.length_c   1.000
_cell.angle_alpha   90.00
_cell.angle_beta   90.00
_cell.angle_gamma   90.00
#
_symmetry.space_group_name_H-M   'P 1'
#
loop_
_entity.id
_entity.type
_entity.pdbx_description
1 polymer ?
#
loop_
_entity_poly.entity_id
_entity_poly.type
_entity_poly.pdbx_seq_one_letter_code
_entity_poly.pdbx_strand_id
1 'polypeptide(L)'
;SLGIIACGIAYNYLMENYPDGCPHPVLKISQYPLPQELVRRMASECKALLIIEEGQPVVEEALRGILPAPVEIRGRMSGELPRTGELTPDSVRTALGLAPHATLAASGIVVPRPPALCQGCGHRDMYTALTEVAGEYENAKVFSDIGCYTLGANAPFNAIDSCVDMGASITMAKGASDAGVHPAVAVIGDSTFTHSGMTGLLDCVNENANVTIVISDNETTAMTGGQDSAGTGRLEAICAGIGVAPEHIRVVVPLKKNYEEMRQIIREE
;
A
#
# COMPACT_ATOMS: atom_id res chain seq x y z
N SER A 1 33.99 2.92 -17.39
CA SER A 1 32.80 3.66 -17.78
C SER A 1 31.64 3.26 -16.87
N LEU A 2 30.70 4.19 -16.64
CA LEU A 2 29.44 3.95 -15.95
C LEU A 2 28.35 3.70 -17.00
N GLY A 3 27.60 2.62 -16.86
CA GLY A 3 26.35 2.38 -17.59
C GLY A 3 25.14 2.71 -16.70
N ILE A 4 24.04 3.15 -17.28
CA ILE A 4 22.83 3.49 -16.53
C ILE A 4 21.68 2.64 -17.03
N ILE A 5 20.99 1.97 -16.10
CA ILE A 5 19.72 1.27 -16.36
C ILE A 5 18.63 2.05 -15.66
N ALA A 6 17.74 2.68 -16.43
CA ALA A 6 16.67 3.51 -15.92
C ALA A 6 15.30 2.88 -16.19
N CYS A 7 14.51 2.64 -15.13
CA CYS A 7 13.27 1.90 -15.17
C CYS A 7 12.06 2.85 -15.10
N GLY A 8 11.13 2.72 -16.05
CA GLY A 8 9.90 3.49 -16.07
C GLY A 8 10.13 5.00 -16.03
N ILE A 9 9.47 5.66 -15.08
CA ILE A 9 9.54 7.13 -14.88
C ILE A 9 10.95 7.62 -14.51
N ALA A 10 11.78 6.78 -13.90
CA ALA A 10 13.15 7.13 -13.53
C ALA A 10 14.02 7.50 -14.74
N TYR A 11 13.66 7.03 -15.93
CA TYR A 11 14.29 7.49 -17.18
C TYR A 11 14.06 8.99 -17.42
N ASN A 12 12.89 9.50 -17.12
CA ASN A 12 12.62 10.93 -17.28
C ASN A 12 13.42 11.76 -16.27
N TYR A 13 13.53 11.31 -15.02
CA TYR A 13 14.37 11.96 -14.00
C TYR A 13 15.84 12.00 -14.40
N LEU A 14 16.33 10.95 -15.06
CA LEU A 14 17.67 10.93 -15.63
C LEU A 14 17.82 11.99 -16.74
N MET A 15 16.88 12.00 -17.68
CA MET A 15 16.97 12.90 -18.85
C MET A 15 16.81 14.36 -18.50
N GLU A 16 16.06 14.71 -17.44
CA GLU A 16 15.98 16.08 -16.93
C GLU A 16 17.36 16.61 -16.45
N ASN A 17 18.27 15.72 -16.06
CA ASN A 17 19.64 16.09 -15.68
C ASN A 17 20.57 16.25 -16.89
N TYR A 18 20.17 15.78 -18.07
CA TYR A 18 20.95 15.80 -19.30
C TYR A 18 20.10 16.26 -20.50
N PRO A 19 19.65 17.53 -20.53
CA PRO A 19 18.80 18.04 -21.61
C PRO A 19 19.44 17.92 -23.00
N ASP A 20 20.78 18.03 -23.07
CA ASP A 20 21.55 17.93 -24.30
C ASP A 20 22.02 16.52 -24.63
N GLY A 21 21.62 15.52 -23.84
CA GLY A 21 21.97 14.12 -24.01
C GLY A 21 22.88 13.58 -22.90
N CYS A 22 22.60 12.36 -22.46
CA CYS A 22 23.37 11.70 -21.40
C CYS A 22 24.74 11.23 -21.92
N PRO A 23 25.86 11.54 -21.24
CA PRO A 23 27.21 11.13 -21.66
C PRO A 23 27.50 9.66 -21.36
N HIS A 24 26.62 8.96 -20.67
CA HIS A 24 26.75 7.56 -20.33
C HIS A 24 25.89 6.68 -21.24
N PRO A 25 26.27 5.40 -21.48
CA PRO A 25 25.33 4.45 -22.07
C PRO A 25 24.10 4.29 -21.20
N VAL A 26 22.92 4.39 -21.81
CA VAL A 26 21.63 4.27 -21.10
C VAL A 26 20.81 3.14 -21.68
N LEU A 27 20.33 2.26 -20.81
CA LEU A 27 19.31 1.26 -21.12
C LEU A 27 18.01 1.63 -20.40
N LYS A 28 16.98 1.96 -21.17
CA LYS A 28 15.64 2.19 -20.64
C LYS A 28 14.88 0.87 -20.51
N ILE A 29 14.40 0.56 -19.32
CA ILE A 29 13.51 -0.58 -19.07
C ILE A 29 12.06 -0.05 -18.98
N SER A 30 11.22 -0.50 -19.90
CA SER A 30 9.81 -0.08 -19.99
C SER A 30 8.84 -1.25 -19.92
N GLN A 31 9.34 -2.49 -19.93
CA GLN A 31 8.53 -3.71 -19.89
C GLN A 31 9.32 -4.90 -19.35
N TYR A 32 8.61 -5.92 -18.94
CA TYR A 32 9.16 -7.21 -18.54
C TYR A 32 8.80 -8.30 -19.57
N PRO A 33 9.60 -9.38 -19.67
CA PRO A 33 10.80 -9.69 -18.88
C PRO A 33 11.99 -8.78 -19.23
N LEU A 34 12.95 -8.70 -18.32
CA LEU A 34 14.16 -7.90 -18.54
C LEU A 34 14.91 -8.33 -19.83
N PRO A 35 15.40 -7.38 -20.65
CA PRO A 35 16.14 -7.68 -21.88
C PRO A 35 17.56 -8.15 -21.56
N GLN A 36 17.71 -9.41 -21.18
CA GLN A 36 18.95 -9.98 -20.64
C GLN A 36 20.17 -9.78 -21.55
N GLU A 37 20.01 -9.87 -22.86
CA GLU A 37 21.10 -9.67 -23.80
C GLU A 37 21.65 -8.25 -23.77
N LEU A 38 20.76 -7.25 -23.75
CA LEU A 38 21.14 -5.84 -23.64
C LEU A 38 21.79 -5.54 -22.29
N VAL A 39 21.27 -6.11 -21.22
CA VAL A 39 21.85 -5.98 -19.87
C VAL A 39 23.26 -6.59 -19.84
N ARG A 40 23.44 -7.81 -20.33
CA ARG A 40 24.76 -8.47 -20.38
C ARG A 40 25.75 -7.70 -21.26
N ARG A 41 25.30 -7.18 -22.40
CA ARG A 41 26.11 -6.33 -23.25
C ARG A 41 26.61 -5.09 -22.51
N MET A 42 25.69 -4.35 -21.86
CA MET A 42 26.05 -3.17 -21.06
C MET A 42 27.03 -3.53 -19.93
N ALA A 43 26.80 -4.64 -19.23
CA ALA A 43 27.70 -5.13 -18.19
C ALA A 43 29.09 -5.48 -18.69
N SER A 44 29.21 -5.94 -19.94
CA SER A 44 30.52 -6.23 -20.55
C SER A 44 31.27 -4.97 -21.01
N GLU A 45 30.55 -3.91 -21.33
CA GLU A 45 31.12 -2.64 -21.84
C GLU A 45 31.39 -1.61 -20.71
N CYS A 46 30.79 -1.80 -19.53
CA CYS A 46 30.87 -0.86 -18.41
C CYS A 46 31.52 -1.50 -17.18
N LYS A 47 32.24 -0.69 -16.40
CA LYS A 47 32.86 -1.13 -15.12
C LYS A 47 31.85 -1.13 -13.96
N ALA A 48 30.85 -0.27 -14.03
CA ALA A 48 29.78 -0.15 -13.03
C ALA A 48 28.45 0.13 -13.73
N LEU A 49 27.38 -0.32 -13.12
CA LEU A 49 26.00 -0.07 -13.54
C LEU A 49 25.27 0.68 -12.44
N LEU A 50 24.70 1.85 -12.76
CA LEU A 50 23.77 2.56 -11.89
C LEU A 50 22.34 2.19 -12.27
N ILE A 51 21.63 1.58 -11.36
CA ILE A 51 20.22 1.19 -11.54
C ILE A 51 19.33 2.25 -10.91
N ILE A 52 18.54 2.91 -11.75
CA ILE A 52 17.63 3.97 -11.34
C ILE A 52 16.20 3.41 -11.49
N GLU A 53 15.59 3.04 -10.37
CA GLU A 53 14.23 2.51 -10.32
C GLU A 53 13.47 3.05 -9.11
N GLU A 54 12.18 3.22 -9.27
CA GLU A 54 11.30 3.72 -8.22
C GLU A 54 10.56 2.57 -7.53
N GLY A 55 10.21 2.75 -6.27
CA GLY A 55 9.62 1.70 -5.43
C GLY A 55 10.68 0.74 -4.90
N GLN A 56 10.43 -0.56 -5.01
CA GLN A 56 11.38 -1.59 -4.58
C GLN A 56 12.48 -1.81 -5.62
N PRO A 57 13.71 -2.17 -5.20
CA PRO A 57 14.85 -2.38 -6.08
C PRO A 57 14.80 -3.74 -6.81
N VAL A 58 13.70 -3.99 -7.55
CA VAL A 58 13.42 -5.28 -8.21
C VAL A 58 14.43 -5.60 -9.30
N VAL A 59 14.76 -4.60 -10.12
CA VAL A 59 15.75 -4.77 -11.21
C VAL A 59 17.15 -4.89 -10.63
N GLU A 60 17.51 -4.07 -9.65
CA GLU A 60 18.81 -4.15 -8.99
C GLU A 60 19.04 -5.53 -8.35
N GLU A 61 18.04 -6.06 -7.64
CA GLU A 61 18.08 -7.40 -7.03
C GLU A 61 18.23 -8.49 -8.10
N ALA A 62 17.42 -8.44 -9.15
CA ALA A 62 17.48 -9.40 -10.25
C ALA A 62 18.86 -9.41 -10.92
N LEU A 63 19.46 -8.24 -11.14
CA LEU A 63 20.77 -8.14 -11.79
C LEU A 63 21.90 -8.69 -10.92
N ARG A 64 21.83 -8.56 -9.60
CA ARG A 64 22.79 -9.15 -8.66
C ARG A 64 22.83 -10.68 -8.74
N GLY A 65 21.71 -11.32 -9.14
CA GLY A 65 21.65 -12.77 -9.36
C GLY A 65 21.97 -13.25 -10.77
N ILE A 66 21.94 -12.37 -11.77
CA ILE A 66 22.06 -12.72 -13.19
C ILE A 66 23.45 -12.38 -13.77
N LEU A 67 24.05 -11.29 -13.29
CA LEU A 67 25.32 -10.81 -13.83
C LEU A 67 26.51 -11.50 -13.18
N PRO A 68 27.50 -11.93 -13.97
CA PRO A 68 28.75 -12.45 -13.42
C PRO A 68 29.52 -11.33 -12.72
N ALA A 69 30.15 -11.65 -11.60
CA ALA A 69 31.18 -10.77 -11.07
C ALA A 69 32.29 -10.55 -12.13
N PRO A 70 32.82 -9.33 -12.33
CA PRO A 70 33.00 -8.29 -11.30
C PRO A 70 32.35 -6.92 -11.63
N VAL A 71 31.20 -6.87 -12.32
CA VAL A 71 30.57 -5.58 -12.56
C VAL A 71 29.99 -5.02 -11.24
N GLU A 72 30.31 -3.79 -10.91
CA GLU A 72 29.78 -3.11 -9.75
C GLU A 72 28.34 -2.64 -10.04
N ILE A 73 27.39 -3.03 -9.17
CA ILE A 73 25.98 -2.62 -9.28
C ILE A 73 25.70 -1.62 -8.18
N ARG A 74 25.29 -0.43 -8.56
CA ARG A 74 24.92 0.71 -7.70
C ARG A 74 23.45 1.02 -7.85
N GLY A 75 22.80 1.46 -6.78
CA GLY A 75 21.39 1.83 -6.80
C GLY A 75 20.84 2.08 -5.41
N ARG A 76 19.64 1.61 -5.14
CA ARG A 76 18.99 1.76 -3.84
C ARG A 76 19.59 0.85 -2.76
N MET A 77 20.05 -0.34 -3.14
CA MET A 77 20.62 -1.30 -2.19
C MET A 77 22.02 -0.93 -1.74
N SER A 78 22.78 -0.26 -2.59
CA SER A 78 24.15 0.21 -2.29
C SER A 78 24.19 1.61 -1.68
N GLY A 79 23.07 2.32 -1.68
CA GLY A 79 22.93 3.62 -1.02
C GLY A 79 23.21 4.84 -1.91
N GLU A 80 23.52 4.67 -3.19
CA GLU A 80 23.64 5.79 -4.13
C GLU A 80 22.31 6.50 -4.36
N LEU A 81 21.22 5.75 -4.31
CA LEU A 81 19.84 6.28 -4.31
C LEU A 81 19.17 6.01 -2.97
N PRO A 82 18.20 6.85 -2.54
CA PRO A 82 17.43 6.62 -1.32
C PRO A 82 16.81 5.21 -1.30
N ARG A 83 16.95 4.47 -0.21
CA ARG A 83 16.45 3.09 -0.09
C ARG A 83 14.92 3.02 -0.18
N THR A 84 14.23 4.04 0.31
CA THR A 84 12.78 4.16 0.35
C THR A 84 12.33 5.53 -0.15
N GLY A 85 11.03 5.68 -0.40
CA GLY A 85 10.42 6.91 -0.87
C GLY A 85 10.54 7.11 -2.39
N GLU A 86 9.94 8.18 -2.85
CA GLU A 86 9.94 8.58 -4.26
C GLU A 86 11.33 9.06 -4.69
N LEU A 87 11.64 8.85 -5.97
CA LEU A 87 12.78 9.48 -6.61
C LEU A 87 12.37 10.84 -7.18
N THR A 88 13.36 11.69 -7.36
CA THR A 88 13.22 12.99 -8.03
C THR A 88 14.42 13.20 -8.97
N PRO A 89 14.36 14.14 -9.93
CA PRO A 89 15.54 14.52 -10.68
C PRO A 89 16.74 14.85 -9.81
N ASP A 90 16.53 15.48 -8.64
CA ASP A 90 17.60 15.86 -7.72
C ASP A 90 18.23 14.65 -7.00
N SER A 91 17.43 13.63 -6.64
CA SER A 91 17.99 12.39 -6.07
C SER A 91 18.85 11.64 -7.09
N VAL A 92 18.41 11.59 -8.35
CA VAL A 92 19.20 11.02 -9.47
C VAL A 92 20.46 11.87 -9.73
N ARG A 93 20.35 13.19 -9.69
CA ARG A 93 21.47 14.12 -9.83
C ARG A 93 22.56 13.87 -8.80
N THR A 94 22.16 13.67 -7.55
CA THR A 94 23.08 13.33 -6.45
C THR A 94 23.81 12.01 -6.70
N ALA A 95 23.09 10.97 -7.13
CA ALA A 95 23.67 9.66 -7.48
C ALA A 95 24.65 9.72 -8.64
N LEU A 96 24.49 10.69 -9.54
CA LEU A 96 25.39 10.95 -10.67
C LEU A 96 26.61 11.80 -10.29
N GLY A 97 26.72 12.28 -9.05
CA GLY A 97 27.77 13.17 -8.58
C GLY A 97 27.70 14.57 -9.18
N LEU A 98 26.55 14.98 -9.69
CA LEU A 98 26.33 16.32 -10.24
C LEU A 98 26.03 17.33 -9.10
N ALA A 99 26.41 18.59 -9.31
CA ALA A 99 26.11 19.65 -8.34
C ALA A 99 24.58 19.82 -8.18
N PRO A 100 24.06 20.01 -6.95
CA PRO A 100 22.62 20.17 -6.73
C PRO A 100 22.07 21.40 -7.46
N HIS A 101 20.79 21.34 -7.86
CA HIS A 101 20.13 22.52 -8.40
C HIS A 101 19.96 23.61 -7.32
N ALA A 102 19.95 24.86 -7.76
CA ALA A 102 19.54 25.94 -6.88
C ALA A 102 18.05 25.76 -6.55
N THR A 103 17.73 25.62 -5.27
CA THR A 103 16.33 25.49 -4.81
C THR A 103 15.78 26.85 -4.44
N LEU A 104 14.52 27.10 -4.81
CA LEU A 104 13.76 28.24 -4.29
C LEU A 104 13.20 27.85 -2.91
N ALA A 105 13.23 28.83 -1.98
CA ALA A 105 12.56 28.64 -0.70
C ALA A 105 11.04 28.39 -0.92
N ALA A 106 10.47 27.45 -0.17
CA ALA A 106 9.04 27.21 -0.21
C ALA A 106 8.28 28.48 0.16
N SER A 107 7.27 28.83 -0.62
CA SER A 107 6.41 29.98 -0.30
C SER A 107 5.64 29.72 0.99
N GLY A 108 5.53 30.72 1.88
CA GLY A 108 4.71 30.64 3.09
C GLY A 108 3.20 30.48 2.85
N ILE A 109 2.77 30.61 1.58
CA ILE A 109 1.37 30.36 1.17
C ILE A 109 1.09 28.86 1.02
N VAL A 110 2.14 28.03 0.84
CA VAL A 110 1.99 26.58 0.64
C VAL A 110 1.57 25.94 1.95
N VAL A 111 0.40 25.31 1.96
CA VAL A 111 -0.11 24.50 3.07
C VAL A 111 -0.11 23.02 2.68
N PRO A 112 0.31 22.11 3.58
CA PRO A 112 0.25 20.70 3.32
C PRO A 112 -1.20 20.24 3.15
N ARG A 113 -1.44 19.32 2.22
CA ARG A 113 -2.73 18.69 1.96
C ARG A 113 -2.59 17.17 2.05
N PRO A 114 -2.44 16.64 3.27
CA PRO A 114 -2.36 15.19 3.42
C PRO A 114 -3.66 14.54 2.91
N PRO A 115 -3.58 13.32 2.34
CA PRO A 115 -4.76 12.58 1.97
C PRO A 115 -5.63 12.35 3.20
N ALA A 116 -6.94 12.52 3.05
CA ALA A 116 -7.91 12.38 4.13
C ALA A 116 -9.23 11.83 3.60
N LEU A 117 -10.00 11.21 4.48
CA LEU A 117 -11.37 10.79 4.18
C LEU A 117 -12.24 12.00 3.84
N CYS A 118 -13.08 11.89 2.82
CA CYS A 118 -13.98 12.95 2.37
C CYS A 118 -14.92 13.39 3.48
N GLN A 119 -15.35 14.64 3.44
CA GLN A 119 -16.37 15.16 4.37
C GLN A 119 -17.70 14.45 4.12
N GLY A 120 -18.36 13.98 5.20
CA GLY A 120 -19.61 13.24 5.11
C GLY A 120 -19.47 11.78 4.64
N CYS A 121 -18.26 11.27 4.53
CA CYS A 121 -18.01 9.87 4.20
C CYS A 121 -18.37 8.96 5.37
N GLY A 122 -19.09 7.85 5.12
CA GLY A 122 -19.47 6.87 6.14
C GLY A 122 -18.28 6.22 6.85
N HIS A 123 -17.14 6.10 6.17
CA HIS A 123 -15.90 5.62 6.82
C HIS A 123 -15.49 6.47 8.03
N ARG A 124 -15.78 7.77 8.02
CA ARG A 124 -15.47 8.66 9.16
C ARG A 124 -16.32 8.31 10.38
N ASP A 125 -17.60 8.06 10.16
CA ASP A 125 -18.54 7.70 11.23
C ASP A 125 -18.22 6.29 11.77
N MET A 126 -17.92 5.36 10.89
CA MET A 126 -17.46 4.01 11.25
C MET A 126 -16.19 4.06 12.11
N TYR A 127 -15.15 4.79 11.67
CA TYR A 127 -13.90 4.89 12.45
C TYR A 127 -14.09 5.63 13.77
N THR A 128 -14.99 6.61 13.86
CA THR A 128 -15.30 7.24 15.13
C THR A 128 -15.84 6.21 16.14
N ALA A 129 -16.78 5.38 15.73
CA ALA A 129 -17.32 4.34 16.61
C ALA A 129 -16.26 3.26 16.93
N LEU A 130 -15.51 2.81 15.93
CA LEU A 130 -14.49 1.78 16.09
C LEU A 130 -13.37 2.22 17.04
N THR A 131 -12.83 3.44 16.86
CA THR A 131 -11.72 3.92 17.70
C THR A 131 -12.16 4.16 19.15
N GLU A 132 -13.41 4.59 19.38
CA GLU A 132 -13.97 4.72 20.73
C GLU A 132 -14.04 3.38 21.42
N VAL A 133 -14.58 2.34 20.76
CA VAL A 133 -14.67 1.00 21.35
C VAL A 133 -13.31 0.34 21.49
N ALA A 134 -12.45 0.40 20.47
CA ALA A 134 -11.08 -0.14 20.55
C ALA A 134 -10.28 0.50 21.71
N GLY A 135 -10.50 1.80 21.98
CA GLY A 135 -9.87 2.51 23.09
C GLY A 135 -10.30 2.04 24.48
N GLU A 136 -11.35 1.24 24.61
CA GLU A 136 -11.77 0.60 25.87
C GLU A 136 -10.88 -0.60 26.25
N TYR A 137 -10.04 -1.09 25.32
CA TYR A 137 -9.20 -2.26 25.48
C TYR A 137 -7.72 -1.91 25.34
N GLU A 138 -6.89 -2.41 26.24
CA GLU A 138 -5.47 -2.09 26.29
C GLU A 138 -4.69 -2.62 25.06
N ASN A 139 -5.09 -3.77 24.51
CA ASN A 139 -4.37 -4.47 23.45
C ASN A 139 -5.16 -4.62 22.15
N ALA A 140 -6.21 -3.83 21.95
CA ALA A 140 -6.96 -3.84 20.70
C ALA A 140 -6.05 -3.52 19.52
N LYS A 141 -6.18 -4.27 18.42
CA LYS A 141 -5.45 -4.04 17.17
C LYS A 141 -6.40 -4.01 15.99
N VAL A 142 -6.20 -3.03 15.13
CA VAL A 142 -6.99 -2.84 13.91
C VAL A 142 -6.10 -3.03 12.69
N PHE A 143 -6.43 -4.02 11.88
CA PHE A 143 -5.76 -4.35 10.63
C PHE A 143 -6.62 -3.90 9.46
N SER A 144 -6.04 -3.18 8.51
CA SER A 144 -6.76 -2.66 7.36
C SER A 144 -6.25 -3.23 6.04
N ASP A 145 -7.11 -3.14 5.06
CA ASP A 145 -6.83 -3.43 3.67
C ASP A 145 -6.61 -2.15 2.85
N ILE A 146 -6.52 -2.28 1.54
CA ILE A 146 -6.28 -1.20 0.59
C ILE A 146 -7.59 -0.68 0.00
N GLY A 147 -7.92 0.56 0.30
CA GLY A 147 -9.09 1.28 -0.19
C GLY A 147 -9.19 2.67 0.45
N CYS A 148 -10.30 3.39 0.24
CA CYS A 148 -10.52 4.69 0.89
C CYS A 148 -10.43 4.61 2.42
N TYR A 149 -10.91 3.53 2.98
CA TYR A 149 -10.87 3.27 4.43
C TYR A 149 -9.43 3.19 4.98
N THR A 150 -8.42 2.85 4.18
CA THR A 150 -7.00 2.90 4.60
C THR A 150 -6.60 4.30 5.11
N LEU A 151 -7.27 5.35 4.63
CA LEU A 151 -7.04 6.72 5.10
C LEU A 151 -7.44 6.94 6.58
N GLY A 152 -8.10 5.98 7.20
CA GLY A 152 -8.30 5.94 8.64
C GLY A 152 -7.01 5.81 9.46
N ALA A 153 -5.89 5.44 8.81
CA ALA A 153 -4.56 5.47 9.43
C ALA A 153 -4.10 6.90 9.78
N ASN A 154 -4.63 7.90 9.09
CA ASN A 154 -4.25 9.29 9.28
C ASN A 154 -5.12 9.99 10.35
N ALA A 155 -4.61 11.11 10.87
CA ALA A 155 -5.40 11.97 11.74
C ALA A 155 -6.70 12.42 11.03
N PRO A 156 -7.80 12.57 11.79
CA PRO A 156 -7.91 12.53 13.24
C PRO A 156 -8.11 11.13 13.84
N PHE A 157 -8.26 10.09 13.02
CA PHE A 157 -8.66 8.76 13.50
C PHE A 157 -7.48 7.99 14.08
N ASN A 158 -6.35 7.90 13.35
CA ASN A 158 -5.20 7.07 13.73
C ASN A 158 -5.64 5.65 14.12
N ALA A 159 -6.59 5.10 13.35
CA ALA A 159 -7.39 3.94 13.74
C ALA A 159 -6.78 2.60 13.30
N ILE A 160 -5.67 2.62 12.57
CA ILE A 160 -5.12 1.44 11.90
C ILE A 160 -3.71 1.18 12.41
N ASP A 161 -3.46 -0.02 12.93
CA ASP A 161 -2.14 -0.46 13.40
C ASP A 161 -1.28 -1.02 12.25
N SER A 162 -1.89 -1.68 11.26
CA SER A 162 -1.16 -2.25 10.12
C SER A 162 -2.04 -2.35 8.87
N CYS A 163 -1.40 -2.18 7.72
CA CYS A 163 -1.97 -2.36 6.39
C CYS A 163 -0.88 -2.86 5.44
N VAL A 164 -1.13 -3.95 4.72
CA VAL A 164 -0.12 -4.56 3.82
C VAL A 164 -0.58 -4.58 2.37
N ASP A 165 -1.62 -5.35 2.05
CA ASP A 165 -2.15 -5.48 0.69
C ASP A 165 -3.65 -5.82 0.69
N MET A 166 -4.23 -5.98 -0.51
CA MET A 166 -5.64 -6.31 -0.66
C MET A 166 -5.94 -7.73 -0.17
N GLY A 167 -6.77 -7.85 0.88
CA GLY A 167 -7.20 -9.11 1.48
C GLY A 167 -6.44 -9.50 2.75
N ALA A 168 -5.33 -8.82 3.07
CA ALA A 168 -4.49 -9.18 4.19
C ALA A 168 -5.08 -8.81 5.57
N SER A 169 -6.03 -7.88 5.65
CA SER A 169 -6.58 -7.43 6.94
C SER A 169 -7.15 -8.57 7.77
N ILE A 170 -7.95 -9.43 7.14
CA ILE A 170 -8.62 -10.56 7.82
C ILE A 170 -7.58 -11.59 8.30
N THR A 171 -6.64 -11.97 7.45
CA THR A 171 -5.61 -12.95 7.80
C THR A 171 -4.60 -12.41 8.81
N MET A 172 -4.30 -11.10 8.79
CA MET A 172 -3.50 -10.44 9.83
C MET A 172 -4.23 -10.42 11.17
N ALA A 173 -5.52 -10.07 11.18
CA ALA A 173 -6.33 -10.08 12.40
C ALA A 173 -6.43 -11.49 12.99
N LYS A 174 -6.64 -12.51 12.12
CA LYS A 174 -6.63 -13.90 12.55
C LYS A 174 -5.28 -14.30 13.17
N GLY A 175 -4.18 -14.03 12.48
CA GLY A 175 -2.86 -14.36 13.00
C GLY A 175 -2.53 -13.63 14.31
N ALA A 176 -2.97 -12.39 14.48
CA ALA A 176 -2.85 -11.65 15.72
C ALA A 176 -3.69 -12.28 16.86
N SER A 177 -4.93 -12.67 16.55
CA SER A 177 -5.81 -13.38 17.49
C SER A 177 -5.21 -14.71 17.92
N ASP A 178 -4.67 -15.50 17.00
CA ASP A 178 -3.98 -16.77 17.28
C ASP A 178 -2.75 -16.55 18.17
N ALA A 179 -2.11 -15.40 18.07
CA ALA A 179 -0.99 -14.99 18.93
C ALA A 179 -1.42 -14.37 20.27
N GLY A 180 -2.72 -14.33 20.56
CA GLY A 180 -3.26 -13.84 21.83
C GLY A 180 -3.59 -12.34 21.88
N VAL A 181 -3.67 -11.67 20.74
CA VAL A 181 -4.12 -10.27 20.65
C VAL A 181 -5.64 -10.23 20.62
N HIS A 182 -6.24 -9.58 21.61
CA HIS A 182 -7.70 -9.41 21.70
C HIS A 182 -8.07 -8.01 22.22
N PRO A 183 -9.07 -7.36 21.60
CA PRO A 183 -9.73 -7.71 20.34
C PRO A 183 -8.78 -7.49 19.13
N ALA A 184 -8.93 -8.35 18.11
CA ALA A 184 -8.30 -8.22 16.81
C ALA A 184 -9.38 -7.91 15.77
N VAL A 185 -9.29 -6.74 15.14
CA VAL A 185 -10.31 -6.24 14.22
C VAL A 185 -9.72 -6.12 12.82
N ALA A 186 -10.42 -6.64 11.82
CA ALA A 186 -10.13 -6.41 10.41
C ALA A 186 -11.08 -5.36 9.83
N VAL A 187 -10.56 -4.41 9.06
CA VAL A 187 -11.37 -3.45 8.29
C VAL A 187 -11.07 -3.64 6.81
N ILE A 188 -12.10 -3.94 6.03
CA ILE A 188 -11.99 -4.25 4.60
C ILE A 188 -13.13 -3.58 3.84
N GLY A 189 -12.90 -3.12 2.61
CA GLY A 189 -13.96 -2.60 1.74
C GLY A 189 -14.68 -3.72 0.99
N ASP A 190 -15.87 -3.43 0.51
CA ASP A 190 -16.74 -4.33 -0.27
C ASP A 190 -16.05 -4.94 -1.50
N SER A 191 -15.39 -4.13 -2.30
CA SER A 191 -14.65 -4.58 -3.48
C SER A 191 -13.43 -5.43 -3.10
N THR A 192 -12.66 -4.99 -2.11
CA THR A 192 -11.49 -5.73 -1.63
C THR A 192 -11.88 -7.05 -0.98
N PHE A 193 -13.01 -7.08 -0.27
CA PHE A 193 -13.56 -8.30 0.31
C PHE A 193 -13.86 -9.35 -0.77
N THR A 194 -14.56 -8.96 -1.84
CA THR A 194 -14.86 -9.88 -2.95
C THR A 194 -13.65 -10.22 -3.82
N HIS A 195 -12.63 -9.36 -3.84
CA HIS A 195 -11.37 -9.64 -4.54
C HIS A 195 -10.53 -10.71 -3.84
N SER A 196 -10.28 -10.58 -2.54
CA SER A 196 -9.35 -11.46 -1.81
C SER A 196 -9.67 -11.67 -0.32
N GLY A 197 -10.71 -11.04 0.24
CA GLY A 197 -11.06 -11.18 1.67
C GLY A 197 -11.83 -12.45 1.99
N MET A 198 -12.58 -13.03 1.03
CA MET A 198 -13.45 -14.19 1.26
C MET A 198 -12.67 -15.43 1.73
N THR A 199 -11.47 -15.65 1.24
CA THR A 199 -10.63 -16.79 1.65
C THR A 199 -10.16 -16.66 3.09
N GLY A 200 -9.81 -15.43 3.52
CA GLY A 200 -9.48 -15.14 4.92
C GLY A 200 -10.68 -15.35 5.86
N LEU A 201 -11.89 -14.94 5.45
CA LEU A 201 -13.11 -15.19 6.22
C LEU A 201 -13.41 -16.69 6.33
N LEU A 202 -13.26 -17.46 5.24
CA LEU A 202 -13.44 -18.92 5.27
C LEU A 202 -12.49 -19.59 6.27
N ASP A 203 -11.24 -19.14 6.35
CA ASP A 203 -10.26 -19.63 7.31
C ASP A 203 -10.68 -19.29 8.76
N CYS A 204 -11.11 -18.03 8.99
CA CYS A 204 -11.65 -17.63 10.30
C CYS A 204 -12.84 -18.49 10.75
N VAL A 205 -13.77 -18.78 9.85
CA VAL A 205 -14.95 -19.64 10.14
C VAL A 205 -14.52 -21.08 10.46
N ASN A 206 -13.63 -21.66 9.65
CA ASN A 206 -13.15 -23.04 9.84
C ASN A 206 -12.43 -23.24 11.17
N GLU A 207 -11.65 -22.24 11.61
CA GLU A 207 -10.86 -22.27 12.83
C GLU A 207 -11.60 -21.69 14.05
N ASN A 208 -12.84 -21.22 13.86
CA ASN A 208 -13.61 -20.50 14.87
C ASN A 208 -12.79 -19.37 15.52
N ALA A 209 -12.16 -18.54 14.66
CA ALA A 209 -11.26 -17.49 15.07
C ALA A 209 -11.99 -16.35 15.79
N ASN A 210 -11.38 -15.83 16.85
CA ASN A 210 -11.92 -14.71 17.61
C ASN A 210 -11.48 -13.38 16.97
N VAL A 211 -12.15 -13.00 15.86
CA VAL A 211 -11.85 -11.82 15.05
C VAL A 211 -13.13 -11.11 14.65
N THR A 212 -13.18 -9.81 14.85
CA THR A 212 -14.25 -8.96 14.33
C THR A 212 -13.88 -8.43 12.95
N ILE A 213 -14.75 -8.63 11.95
CA ILE A 213 -14.51 -8.19 10.58
C ILE A 213 -15.51 -7.09 10.21
N VAL A 214 -15.03 -5.88 9.98
CA VAL A 214 -15.81 -4.73 9.53
C VAL A 214 -15.71 -4.60 8.01
N ILE A 215 -16.75 -5.00 7.29
CA ILE A 215 -16.84 -4.80 5.83
C ILE A 215 -17.47 -3.44 5.58
N SER A 216 -16.68 -2.52 5.05
CA SER A 216 -17.08 -1.14 4.76
C SER A 216 -17.69 -1.08 3.36
N ASP A 217 -19.01 -1.21 3.28
CA ASP A 217 -19.77 -1.19 2.03
C ASP A 217 -20.15 0.23 1.63
N ASN A 218 -19.64 0.70 0.50
CA ASN A 218 -20.02 1.95 -0.15
C ASN A 218 -20.45 1.74 -1.60
N GLU A 219 -20.70 0.49 -1.98
CA GLU A 219 -21.20 0.05 -3.30
C GLU A 219 -20.31 0.44 -4.48
N THR A 220 -19.09 0.95 -4.23
CA THR A 220 -18.22 1.46 -5.30
C THR A 220 -16.73 1.32 -5.00
N THR A 221 -15.95 1.07 -6.05
CA THR A 221 -14.49 1.14 -6.02
C THR A 221 -14.04 2.57 -6.33
N ALA A 222 -14.22 3.48 -5.37
CA ALA A 222 -14.10 4.92 -5.58
C ALA A 222 -12.69 5.37 -6.01
N MET A 223 -11.62 4.79 -5.46
CA MET A 223 -10.23 5.21 -5.71
C MET A 223 -9.76 4.98 -7.15
N THR A 224 -10.37 4.05 -7.87
CA THR A 224 -9.98 3.68 -9.23
C THR A 224 -10.90 4.25 -10.32
N GLY A 225 -11.84 5.11 -9.95
CA GLY A 225 -12.72 5.82 -10.89
C GLY A 225 -14.21 5.54 -10.73
N GLY A 226 -14.64 4.93 -9.64
CA GLY A 226 -16.06 4.75 -9.31
C GLY A 226 -16.70 3.58 -10.06
N GLN A 227 -15.99 2.45 -10.17
CA GLN A 227 -16.55 1.21 -10.71
C GLN A 227 -17.50 0.57 -9.70
N ASP A 228 -18.49 -0.16 -10.20
CA ASP A 228 -19.40 -0.94 -9.38
C ASP A 228 -18.61 -2.02 -8.59
N SER A 229 -18.98 -2.22 -7.33
CA SER A 229 -18.45 -3.31 -6.52
C SER A 229 -19.14 -4.63 -6.88
N ALA A 230 -18.37 -5.69 -7.04
CA ALA A 230 -18.91 -7.05 -7.25
C ALA A 230 -19.70 -7.56 -6.04
N GLY A 231 -19.47 -6.96 -4.85
CA GLY A 231 -20.15 -7.29 -3.60
C GLY A 231 -21.51 -6.62 -3.40
N THR A 232 -21.84 -5.60 -4.21
CA THR A 232 -23.07 -4.81 -4.04
C THR A 232 -24.32 -5.69 -3.89
N GLY A 233 -25.02 -5.54 -2.76
CA GLY A 233 -26.23 -6.28 -2.44
C GLY A 233 -26.04 -7.80 -2.21
N ARG A 234 -24.80 -8.28 -2.02
CA ARG A 234 -24.49 -9.71 -1.88
C ARG A 234 -23.66 -10.05 -0.64
N LEU A 235 -23.12 -9.07 0.06
CA LEU A 235 -22.16 -9.29 1.15
C LEU A 235 -22.70 -10.20 2.26
N GLU A 236 -23.94 -9.97 2.72
CA GLU A 236 -24.59 -10.80 3.72
C GLU A 236 -24.73 -12.26 3.25
N ALA A 237 -25.21 -12.45 2.00
CA ALA A 237 -25.36 -13.77 1.42
C ALA A 237 -24.00 -14.50 1.23
N ILE A 238 -22.94 -13.77 0.90
CA ILE A 238 -21.58 -14.31 0.80
C ILE A 238 -21.11 -14.75 2.18
N CYS A 239 -21.21 -13.89 3.21
CA CYS A 239 -20.80 -14.23 4.56
C CYS A 239 -21.55 -15.44 5.12
N ALA A 240 -22.88 -15.49 4.94
CA ALA A 240 -23.70 -16.63 5.33
C ALA A 240 -23.31 -17.91 4.55
N GLY A 241 -23.04 -17.79 3.23
CA GLY A 241 -22.61 -18.90 2.37
C GLY A 241 -21.24 -19.45 2.73
N ILE A 242 -20.35 -18.65 3.28
CA ILE A 242 -19.05 -19.06 3.81
C ILE A 242 -19.20 -19.79 5.15
N GLY A 243 -20.29 -19.56 5.88
CA GLY A 243 -20.60 -20.23 7.13
C GLY A 243 -20.58 -19.35 8.37
N VAL A 244 -20.57 -18.02 8.20
CA VAL A 244 -20.77 -17.11 9.35
C VAL A 244 -22.19 -17.31 9.89
N ALA A 245 -22.31 -17.50 11.20
CA ALA A 245 -23.60 -17.68 11.84
C ALA A 245 -24.46 -16.42 11.69
N PRO A 246 -25.78 -16.54 11.41
CA PRO A 246 -26.64 -15.39 11.13
C PRO A 246 -26.64 -14.31 12.22
N GLU A 247 -26.50 -14.70 13.47
CA GLU A 247 -26.43 -13.81 14.64
C GLU A 247 -25.15 -12.95 14.65
N HIS A 248 -24.11 -13.37 13.94
CA HIS A 248 -22.82 -12.65 13.79
C HIS A 248 -22.73 -11.86 12.48
N ILE A 249 -23.80 -11.82 11.68
CA ILE A 249 -23.87 -10.97 10.49
C ILE A 249 -24.71 -9.73 10.86
N ARG A 250 -24.05 -8.63 11.14
CA ARG A 250 -24.67 -7.40 11.61
C ARG A 250 -24.54 -6.31 10.54
N VAL A 251 -25.64 -5.63 10.23
CA VAL A 251 -25.66 -4.54 9.24
C VAL A 251 -26.10 -3.25 9.89
N VAL A 252 -25.34 -2.20 9.73
CA VAL A 252 -25.64 -0.88 10.25
C VAL A 252 -25.20 0.22 9.29
N VAL A 253 -26.00 1.25 9.14
CA VAL A 253 -25.65 2.42 8.34
C VAL A 253 -24.81 3.39 9.19
N PRO A 254 -23.56 3.71 8.79
CA PRO A 254 -22.66 4.52 9.60
C PRO A 254 -23.03 6.01 9.55
N LEU A 255 -23.96 6.40 10.41
CA LEU A 255 -24.44 7.78 10.59
C LEU A 255 -24.35 8.16 12.08
N LYS A 256 -24.17 9.45 12.36
CA LYS A 256 -24.12 9.95 13.75
C LYS A 256 -25.30 9.49 14.63
N LYS A 257 -26.50 9.43 14.07
CA LYS A 257 -27.68 8.96 14.81
C LYS A 257 -27.62 7.49 15.22
N ASN A 258 -26.77 6.71 14.57
CA ASN A 258 -26.58 5.27 14.79
C ASN A 258 -25.31 4.96 15.60
N TYR A 259 -24.62 5.96 16.19
CA TYR A 259 -23.35 5.75 16.89
C TYR A 259 -23.46 4.77 18.06
N GLU A 260 -24.52 4.87 18.86
CA GLU A 260 -24.71 3.94 19.99
C GLU A 260 -24.91 2.51 19.49
N GLU A 261 -25.71 2.34 18.43
CA GLU A 261 -25.92 1.04 17.81
C GLU A 261 -24.62 0.47 17.26
N MET A 262 -23.83 1.27 16.52
CA MET A 262 -22.52 0.82 16.01
C MET A 262 -21.58 0.41 17.15
N ARG A 263 -21.46 1.21 18.19
CA ARG A 263 -20.61 0.89 19.35
C ARG A 263 -21.05 -0.37 20.07
N GLN A 264 -22.36 -0.54 20.22
CA GLN A 264 -22.90 -1.75 20.84
C GLN A 264 -22.58 -2.98 19.99
N ILE A 265 -22.82 -2.94 18.68
CA ILE A 265 -22.48 -4.05 17.76
C ILE A 265 -20.99 -4.40 17.83
N ILE A 266 -20.11 -3.40 17.77
CA ILE A 266 -18.65 -3.64 17.82
C ILE A 266 -18.21 -4.28 19.15
N ARG A 267 -18.91 -3.96 20.27
CA ARG A 267 -18.62 -4.60 21.57
C ARG A 267 -19.16 -6.02 21.69
N GLU A 268 -20.26 -6.31 21.00
CA GLU A 268 -20.92 -7.63 21.02
C GLU A 268 -20.15 -8.66 20.17
N GLU A 269 -19.57 -8.22 19.06
CA GLU A 269 -18.80 -9.06 18.15
C GLU A 269 -17.29 -9.04 18.50
#